data_0d0ebb5d92586ae05ad863f098fec71f
#
_entry.id   0d0ebb5d92586ae05ad863f098fec71f
#
_cell.length_a   1.000
_cell.length_b   1.000
_cell.length_c   1.000
_cell.angle_alpha   90.00
_cell.angle_beta   90.00
_cell.angle_gamma   90.00
#
_symmetry.space_group_name_H-M   'P 1'
#
loop_
_entity.id
_entity.type
_entity.pdbx_description
1 polymer ?
#
loop_
_entity_poly.entity_id
_entity_poly.type
_entity_poly.pdbx_seq_one_letter_code
_entity_poly.pdbx_strand_id
1 'polypeptide(L)'
;MTQINSQYRLRSSAFERSEEEKLVEPKKVVFLSVEGDETERTYFTHLSETLDSSIIHIEVLRHRRGDGYSDPIYVIELLQEFLDMRQGPLIPNEILNEIIAKYSDETIQTYLATPDKLDHRLKNNIQSDLLLLGIDVEYRRYLQKYDKATDIFGVVLDRDCGSHSREAMEASVKYCQEKGFHCYVSNPCFEFWLLLHLCDVMTEFEDEERRQLLLNPTISAHHTQVSFEVSKRAHHRKRISQAVFMAKYYPNIEMAIRRSQNFALHFPELFDNLGTNIPELLEEIKFPTA
;
A
#
# COMPACT_ATOMS: atom_id res chain seq x y z
N MET A 1 -8.10 5.12 29.98
CA MET A 1 -8.75 5.81 28.86
C MET A 1 -7.80 5.72 27.68
N THR A 2 -7.96 4.69 26.88
CA THR A 2 -7.12 4.49 25.69
C THR A 2 -7.73 5.35 24.60
N GLN A 3 -7.03 6.42 24.21
CA GLN A 3 -7.44 7.22 23.06
C GLN A 3 -7.33 6.33 21.80
N ILE A 4 -8.47 5.91 21.28
CA ILE A 4 -8.55 5.33 19.94
C ILE A 4 -8.38 6.51 18.98
N ASN A 5 -7.14 6.82 18.64
CA ASN A 5 -6.81 7.81 17.62
C ASN A 5 -6.99 7.19 16.24
N SER A 6 -8.22 7.21 15.74
CA SER A 6 -8.54 6.84 14.38
C SER A 6 -8.14 7.96 13.42
N GLN A 7 -6.86 8.06 13.08
CA GLN A 7 -6.37 8.98 12.07
C GLN A 7 -6.18 8.29 10.71
N TYR A 8 -7.06 7.39 10.34
CA TYR A 8 -7.06 6.84 8.99
C TYR A 8 -7.78 7.81 8.03
N ARG A 9 -7.09 8.84 7.58
CA ARG A 9 -7.47 9.52 6.35
C ARG A 9 -6.79 8.83 5.18
N LEU A 10 -7.46 7.86 4.62
CA LEU A 10 -7.17 7.44 3.28
C LEU A 10 -7.57 8.60 2.35
N ARG A 11 -6.60 9.27 1.74
CA ARG A 11 -6.88 10.09 0.57
C ARG A 11 -6.99 9.12 -0.60
N SER A 12 -8.17 8.57 -0.82
CA SER A 12 -8.42 7.99 -2.11
C SER A 12 -8.68 9.15 -3.08
N SER A 13 -7.96 9.19 -4.17
CA SER A 13 -8.23 10.07 -5.30
C SER A 13 -9.64 9.83 -5.89
N ALA A 14 -10.28 8.73 -5.52
CA ALA A 14 -11.65 8.40 -5.91
C ALA A 14 -12.71 9.33 -5.30
N PHE A 15 -12.44 10.00 -4.17
CA PHE A 15 -13.38 10.94 -3.56
C PHE A 15 -13.20 12.40 -3.99
N GLU A 16 -12.12 12.73 -4.72
CA GLU A 16 -11.90 14.07 -5.26
C GLU A 16 -12.45 14.25 -6.69
N ARG A 17 -13.14 13.24 -7.24
CA ARG A 17 -13.76 13.36 -8.57
C ARG A 17 -15.04 14.19 -8.50
N SER A 18 -15.17 15.10 -9.47
CA SER A 18 -16.33 15.95 -9.67
C SER A 18 -17.63 15.13 -9.67
N GLU A 19 -18.70 15.70 -9.11
CA GLU A 19 -20.03 15.11 -8.91
C GLU A 19 -20.72 14.53 -10.18
N GLU A 20 -20.10 14.61 -11.35
CA GLU A 20 -20.71 14.22 -12.63
C GLU A 20 -20.23 12.89 -13.22
N GLU A 21 -19.15 12.28 -12.72
CA GLU A 21 -18.73 10.96 -13.19
C GLU A 21 -19.39 9.87 -12.33
N LYS A 22 -20.26 9.06 -12.92
CA LYS A 22 -20.75 7.81 -12.32
C LYS A 22 -19.52 6.97 -11.93
N LEU A 23 -19.27 6.84 -10.62
CA LEU A 23 -18.25 5.97 -10.08
C LEU A 23 -18.46 4.56 -10.61
N VAL A 24 -17.63 4.14 -11.54
CA VAL A 24 -17.59 2.75 -11.98
C VAL A 24 -16.83 1.99 -10.89
N GLU A 25 -17.54 1.08 -10.21
CA GLU A 25 -16.91 0.24 -9.18
C GLU A 25 -15.89 -0.69 -9.87
N PRO A 26 -14.63 -0.74 -9.41
CA PRO A 26 -13.64 -1.65 -9.97
C PRO A 26 -14.05 -3.11 -9.73
N LYS A 27 -13.76 -3.97 -10.66
CA LYS A 27 -14.02 -5.41 -10.56
C LYS A 27 -13.10 -6.09 -9.55
N LYS A 28 -11.93 -5.50 -9.30
CA LYS A 28 -10.88 -6.02 -8.42
C LYS A 28 -10.18 -4.87 -7.72
N VAL A 29 -9.96 -5.01 -6.43
CA VAL A 29 -9.15 -4.05 -5.66
C VAL A 29 -7.92 -4.76 -5.10
N VAL A 30 -6.80 -4.08 -5.16
CA VAL A 30 -5.54 -4.52 -4.56
C VAL A 30 -5.25 -3.59 -3.39
N PHE A 31 -5.30 -4.12 -2.19
CA PHE A 31 -4.96 -3.37 -0.97
C PHE A 31 -3.51 -3.67 -0.62
N LEU A 32 -2.67 -2.64 -0.62
CA LEU A 32 -1.25 -2.76 -0.29
C LEU A 32 -0.92 -2.00 0.98
N SER A 33 -0.37 -2.72 1.97
CA SER A 33 0.37 -2.13 3.05
C SER A 33 1.85 -2.12 2.68
N VAL A 34 2.50 -0.96 2.70
CA VAL A 34 3.89 -0.80 2.27
C VAL A 34 4.72 -0.25 3.43
N GLU A 35 5.97 -0.69 3.54
CA GLU A 35 6.87 -0.26 4.61
C GLU A 35 7.25 1.21 4.46
N GLY A 36 7.57 1.65 3.26
CA GLY A 36 8.03 3.01 2.99
C GLY A 36 6.92 4.02 2.72
N ASP A 37 6.97 5.16 3.42
CA ASP A 37 5.97 6.23 3.30
C ASP A 37 5.99 6.99 1.97
N GLU A 38 7.08 6.95 1.23
CA GLU A 38 7.29 7.80 0.04
C GLU A 38 7.53 7.01 -1.23
N THR A 39 8.54 6.14 -1.29
CA THR A 39 9.00 5.50 -2.53
C THR A 39 7.95 4.51 -3.04
N GLU A 40 7.62 3.50 -2.28
CA GLU A 40 6.68 2.44 -2.62
C GLU A 40 5.28 3.02 -2.84
N ARG A 41 4.85 3.87 -1.90
CA ARG A 41 3.54 4.51 -1.98
C ARG A 41 3.37 5.31 -3.26
N THR A 42 4.34 6.16 -3.62
CA THR A 42 4.22 6.97 -4.84
C THR A 42 4.30 6.11 -6.09
N TYR A 43 5.12 5.06 -6.10
CA TYR A 43 5.19 4.12 -7.22
C TYR A 43 3.84 3.43 -7.46
N PHE A 44 3.25 2.80 -6.44
CA PHE A 44 1.98 2.08 -6.60
C PHE A 44 0.78 3.00 -6.80
N THR A 45 0.80 4.23 -6.24
CA THR A 45 -0.22 5.24 -6.55
C THR A 45 -0.20 5.60 -8.03
N HIS A 46 0.97 5.90 -8.59
CA HIS A 46 1.08 6.22 -10.01
C HIS A 46 0.80 5.01 -10.91
N LEU A 47 1.16 3.81 -10.46
CA LEU A 47 0.79 2.58 -11.15
C LEU A 47 -0.74 2.44 -11.23
N SER A 48 -1.45 2.63 -10.11
CA SER A 48 -2.91 2.60 -10.06
C SER A 48 -3.56 3.61 -11.01
N GLU A 49 -2.97 4.81 -11.14
CA GLU A 49 -3.45 5.85 -12.05
C GLU A 49 -3.32 5.48 -13.53
N THR A 50 -2.46 4.51 -13.87
CA THR A 50 -2.27 4.03 -15.25
C THR A 50 -3.17 2.85 -15.62
N LEU A 51 -3.78 2.20 -14.63
CA LEU A 51 -4.68 1.08 -14.84
C LEU A 51 -6.09 1.57 -15.18
N ASP A 52 -6.85 0.73 -15.88
CA ASP A 52 -8.29 0.97 -16.07
C ASP A 52 -8.99 0.83 -14.71
N SER A 53 -9.37 1.95 -14.13
CA SER A 53 -10.00 2.01 -12.81
C SER A 53 -11.36 1.29 -12.73
N SER A 54 -11.97 0.96 -13.87
CA SER A 54 -13.18 0.13 -13.92
C SER A 54 -12.87 -1.37 -13.77
N ILE A 55 -11.60 -1.77 -13.92
CA ILE A 55 -11.17 -3.15 -13.85
C ILE A 55 -10.37 -3.40 -12.56
N ILE A 56 -9.35 -2.58 -12.30
CA ILE A 56 -8.44 -2.74 -11.16
C ILE A 56 -8.16 -1.38 -10.51
N HIS A 57 -8.19 -1.37 -9.20
CA HIS A 57 -7.73 -0.24 -8.39
C HIS A 57 -6.71 -0.73 -7.35
N ILE A 58 -5.60 -0.01 -7.21
CA ILE A 58 -4.61 -0.27 -6.15
C ILE A 58 -4.80 0.79 -5.06
N GLU A 59 -5.17 0.35 -3.88
CA GLU A 59 -5.28 1.19 -2.69
C GLU A 59 -4.06 0.97 -1.79
N VAL A 60 -3.23 2.00 -1.64
CA VAL A 60 -2.04 1.93 -0.79
C VAL A 60 -2.36 2.50 0.58
N LEU A 61 -2.29 1.64 1.59
CA LEU A 61 -2.54 1.99 2.98
C LEU A 61 -1.46 2.93 3.52
N ARG A 62 -1.85 3.82 4.45
CA ARG A 62 -0.93 4.79 5.05
C ARG A 62 -0.65 4.45 6.49
N HIS A 63 0.62 4.52 6.86
CA HIS A 63 1.02 4.51 8.26
C HIS A 63 0.47 5.73 9.01
N ARG A 64 0.25 5.58 10.30
CA ARG A 64 -0.08 6.70 11.18
C ARG A 64 1.09 7.66 11.24
N ARG A 65 0.83 8.98 11.19
CA ARG A 65 1.90 9.98 11.36
C ARG A 65 2.52 9.84 12.76
N GLY A 66 3.82 9.68 12.82
CA GLY A 66 4.60 9.64 14.07
C GLY A 66 4.92 8.24 14.57
N ASP A 67 4.40 7.20 13.97
CA ASP A 67 4.80 5.83 14.27
C ASP A 67 6.07 5.53 13.45
N GLY A 68 7.23 5.60 14.10
CA GLY A 68 8.52 5.23 13.50
C GLY A 68 8.68 3.71 13.34
N TYR A 69 7.60 3.01 13.02
CA TYR A 69 7.56 1.57 12.94
C TYR A 69 7.92 1.10 11.53
N SER A 70 9.20 0.78 11.37
CA SER A 70 9.70 0.04 10.21
C SER A 70 9.70 -1.48 10.43
N ASP A 71 9.13 -1.98 11.52
CA ASP A 71 9.05 -3.41 11.79
C ASP A 71 8.02 -4.05 10.85
N PRO A 72 8.40 -5.10 10.09
CA PRO A 72 7.50 -5.80 9.17
C PRO A 72 6.18 -6.25 9.77
N ILE A 73 6.14 -6.60 11.05
CA ILE A 73 4.91 -6.99 11.76
C ILE A 73 3.89 -5.84 11.77
N TYR A 74 4.32 -4.60 12.01
CA TYR A 74 3.39 -3.46 12.01
C TYR A 74 2.81 -3.16 10.63
N VAL A 75 3.58 -3.39 9.57
CA VAL A 75 3.09 -3.25 8.19
C VAL A 75 1.97 -4.26 7.91
N ILE A 76 2.11 -5.49 8.42
CA ILE A 76 1.09 -6.55 8.29
C ILE A 76 -0.13 -6.23 9.17
N GLU A 77 0.08 -5.80 10.41
CA GLU A 77 -1.00 -5.42 11.33
C GLU A 77 -1.85 -4.27 10.79
N LEU A 78 -1.24 -3.30 10.10
CA LEU A 78 -1.96 -2.22 9.44
C LEU A 78 -2.97 -2.77 8.41
N LEU A 79 -2.57 -3.75 7.61
CA LEU A 79 -3.47 -4.40 6.66
C LEU A 79 -4.60 -5.17 7.38
N GLN A 80 -4.27 -5.85 8.50
CA GLN A 80 -5.27 -6.55 9.31
C GLN A 80 -6.28 -5.57 9.93
N GLU A 81 -5.82 -4.47 10.52
CA GLU A 81 -6.71 -3.44 11.07
C GLU A 81 -7.65 -2.85 10.01
N PHE A 82 -7.13 -2.66 8.80
CA PHE A 82 -7.94 -2.21 7.66
C PHE A 82 -9.04 -3.22 7.31
N LEU A 83 -8.71 -4.51 7.28
CA LEU A 83 -9.69 -5.57 7.04
C LEU A 83 -10.73 -5.68 8.15
N ASP A 84 -10.32 -5.52 9.40
CA ASP A 84 -11.24 -5.51 10.55
C ASP A 84 -12.22 -4.33 10.45
N MET A 85 -11.76 -3.16 10.01
CA MET A 85 -12.65 -2.03 9.72
C MET A 85 -13.63 -2.33 8.58
N ARG A 86 -13.17 -3.02 7.53
CA ARG A 86 -14.02 -3.39 6.39
C ARG A 86 -15.09 -4.40 6.77
N GLN A 87 -14.76 -5.33 7.66
CA GLN A 87 -15.66 -6.41 8.10
C GLN A 87 -16.55 -6.01 9.28
N GLY A 88 -16.15 -4.96 9.99
CA GLY A 88 -16.81 -4.48 11.19
C GLY A 88 -18.08 -3.66 10.89
N PRO A 89 -18.79 -3.22 11.94
CA PRO A 89 -19.93 -2.33 11.81
C PRO A 89 -19.49 -0.95 11.28
N LEU A 90 -20.41 -0.26 10.59
CA LEU A 90 -20.14 1.09 10.07
C LEU A 90 -19.77 2.08 11.18
N ILE A 91 -20.37 1.95 12.35
CA ILE A 91 -20.00 2.67 13.59
C ILE A 91 -19.64 1.62 14.64
N PRO A 92 -18.42 1.60 15.19
CA PRO A 92 -18.03 0.72 16.29
C PRO A 92 -18.94 0.89 17.50
N ASN A 93 -19.22 -0.21 18.22
CA ASN A 93 -20.12 -0.20 19.36
C ASN A 93 -19.67 0.76 20.49
N GLU A 94 -18.38 0.96 20.66
CA GLU A 94 -17.79 1.86 21.66
C GLU A 94 -18.20 3.31 21.40
N ILE A 95 -18.37 3.70 20.13
CA ILE A 95 -18.73 5.05 19.71
C ILE A 95 -20.24 5.20 19.51
N LEU A 96 -20.91 4.09 19.16
CA LEU A 96 -22.34 4.08 18.84
C LEU A 96 -23.19 4.69 19.97
N ASN A 97 -22.92 4.34 21.22
CA ASN A 97 -23.67 4.85 22.37
C ASN A 97 -23.48 6.38 22.55
N GLU A 98 -22.29 6.90 22.31
CA GLU A 98 -22.00 8.33 22.38
C GLU A 98 -22.77 9.11 21.32
N ILE A 99 -22.78 8.61 20.10
CA ILE A 99 -23.50 9.23 18.98
C ILE A 99 -25.01 9.13 19.14
N ILE A 100 -25.54 7.99 19.62
CA ILE A 100 -26.98 7.81 19.94
C ILE A 100 -27.42 8.81 21.01
N ALA A 101 -26.62 9.03 22.05
CA ALA A 101 -26.93 9.99 23.09
C ALA A 101 -27.09 11.43 22.55
N LYS A 102 -26.39 11.77 21.46
CA LYS A 102 -26.46 13.10 20.83
C LYS A 102 -27.59 13.24 19.81
N TYR A 103 -27.88 12.18 19.03
CA TYR A 103 -28.76 12.28 17.85
C TYR A 103 -30.00 11.37 17.91
N SER A 104 -30.19 10.57 18.93
CA SER A 104 -31.15 9.47 19.06
C SER A 104 -30.83 8.23 18.22
N ASP A 105 -31.27 7.07 18.69
CA ASP A 105 -31.08 5.80 17.99
C ASP A 105 -31.79 5.80 16.63
N GLU A 106 -33.04 6.23 16.56
CA GLU A 106 -33.80 6.30 15.31
C GLU A 106 -33.11 7.14 14.23
N THR A 107 -32.53 8.27 14.63
CA THR A 107 -31.78 9.16 13.72
C THR A 107 -30.51 8.47 13.20
N ILE A 108 -29.76 7.81 14.07
CA ILE A 108 -28.54 7.11 13.67
C ILE A 108 -28.85 5.90 12.80
N GLN A 109 -29.90 5.11 13.11
CA GLN A 109 -30.33 4.00 12.27
C GLN A 109 -30.77 4.51 10.87
N THR A 110 -31.46 5.65 10.81
CA THR A 110 -31.83 6.29 9.52
C THR A 110 -30.60 6.73 8.75
N TYR A 111 -29.61 7.34 9.43
CA TYR A 111 -28.32 7.73 8.83
C TYR A 111 -27.56 6.52 8.26
N LEU A 112 -27.56 5.41 8.97
CA LEU A 112 -26.90 4.19 8.54
C LEU A 112 -27.62 3.49 7.39
N ALA A 113 -28.95 3.40 7.42
CA ALA A 113 -29.74 2.65 6.44
C ALA A 113 -30.13 3.47 5.20
N THR A 114 -30.57 4.71 5.40
CA THR A 114 -31.15 5.56 4.36
C THR A 114 -30.78 7.04 4.59
N PRO A 115 -29.49 7.41 4.44
CA PRO A 115 -29.00 8.76 4.79
C PRO A 115 -29.72 9.89 4.02
N ASP A 116 -30.26 9.61 2.84
CA ASP A 116 -30.96 10.58 2.01
C ASP A 116 -32.36 10.93 2.52
N LYS A 117 -32.86 10.21 3.52
CA LYS A 117 -34.11 10.56 4.22
C LYS A 117 -33.91 11.61 5.32
N LEU A 118 -32.67 11.86 5.71
CA LEU A 118 -32.34 12.89 6.69
C LEU A 118 -32.23 14.26 6.02
N ASP A 119 -32.56 15.29 6.79
CA ASP A 119 -32.23 16.67 6.40
C ASP A 119 -30.71 16.80 6.16
N HIS A 120 -30.36 17.53 5.10
CA HIS A 120 -28.96 17.66 4.65
C HIS A 120 -28.05 18.22 5.77
N ARG A 121 -28.54 19.19 6.57
CA ARG A 121 -27.79 19.77 7.68
C ARG A 121 -27.55 18.75 8.79
N LEU A 122 -28.58 17.97 9.11
CA LEU A 122 -28.48 16.91 10.14
C LEU A 122 -27.50 15.80 9.68
N LYS A 123 -27.62 15.35 8.42
CA LYS A 123 -26.67 14.39 7.82
C LYS A 123 -25.24 14.88 7.94
N ASN A 124 -24.96 16.13 7.54
CA ASN A 124 -23.60 16.70 7.61
C ASN A 124 -23.08 16.83 9.03
N ASN A 125 -23.94 17.18 9.99
CA ASN A 125 -23.53 17.27 11.39
C ASN A 125 -23.13 15.91 11.94
N ILE A 126 -23.93 14.85 11.68
CA ILE A 126 -23.61 13.47 12.09
C ILE A 126 -22.28 13.02 11.47
N GLN A 127 -22.12 13.26 10.17
CA GLN A 127 -20.88 12.91 9.45
C GLN A 127 -19.66 13.63 10.04
N SER A 128 -19.79 14.93 10.32
CA SER A 128 -18.70 15.72 10.90
C SER A 128 -18.32 15.26 12.30
N ASP A 129 -19.30 14.94 13.15
CA ASP A 129 -19.03 14.43 14.49
C ASP A 129 -18.37 13.06 14.47
N LEU A 130 -18.83 12.15 13.58
CA LEU A 130 -18.21 10.86 13.38
C LEU A 130 -16.77 10.98 12.88
N LEU A 131 -16.51 11.90 11.93
CA LEU A 131 -15.16 12.20 11.47
C LEU A 131 -14.25 12.74 12.58
N LEU A 132 -14.78 13.57 13.50
CA LEU A 132 -14.03 14.04 14.66
C LEU A 132 -13.67 12.90 15.62
N LEU A 133 -14.54 11.89 15.73
CA LEU A 133 -14.27 10.65 16.46
C LEU A 133 -13.44 9.65 15.64
N GLY A 134 -13.06 10.03 14.41
CA GLY A 134 -12.23 9.25 13.52
C GLY A 134 -12.98 8.16 12.75
N ILE A 135 -14.29 8.24 12.68
CA ILE A 135 -15.11 7.30 11.94
C ILE A 135 -15.57 7.93 10.63
N ASP A 136 -15.06 7.42 9.52
CA ASP A 136 -15.55 7.75 8.18
C ASP A 136 -16.53 6.68 7.70
N VAL A 137 -17.84 6.93 7.90
CA VAL A 137 -18.90 5.98 7.54
C VAL A 137 -19.01 5.81 6.04
N GLU A 138 -18.83 6.87 5.25
CA GLU A 138 -18.92 6.79 3.79
C GLU A 138 -17.76 5.95 3.23
N TYR A 139 -16.56 6.12 3.78
CA TYR A 139 -15.42 5.30 3.44
C TYR A 139 -15.64 3.81 3.83
N ARG A 140 -16.17 3.54 5.03
CA ARG A 140 -16.49 2.17 5.45
C ARG A 140 -17.56 1.52 4.55
N ARG A 141 -18.60 2.28 4.14
CA ARG A 141 -19.59 1.82 3.16
C ARG A 141 -18.94 1.47 1.82
N TYR A 142 -18.06 2.34 1.34
CA TYR A 142 -17.30 2.11 0.12
C TYR A 142 -16.52 0.79 0.22
N LEU A 143 -15.78 0.56 1.30
CA LEU A 143 -15.02 -0.67 1.52
C LEU A 143 -15.90 -1.92 1.55
N GLN A 144 -17.10 -1.84 2.13
CA GLN A 144 -18.00 -2.99 2.24
C GLN A 144 -18.65 -3.40 0.91
N LYS A 145 -18.59 -2.54 -0.12
CA LYS A 145 -19.14 -2.84 -1.45
C LYS A 145 -18.28 -3.79 -2.28
N TYR A 146 -16.99 -3.94 -1.95
CA TYR A 146 -16.09 -4.77 -2.75
C TYR A 146 -16.30 -6.26 -2.50
N ASP A 147 -16.16 -7.04 -3.58
CA ASP A 147 -16.21 -8.50 -3.52
C ASP A 147 -14.91 -9.05 -2.92
N LYS A 148 -15.03 -9.69 -1.77
CA LYS A 148 -13.91 -10.28 -1.03
C LYS A 148 -13.21 -11.42 -1.77
N ALA A 149 -13.88 -12.07 -2.71
CA ALA A 149 -13.34 -13.24 -3.41
C ALA A 149 -12.34 -12.87 -4.51
N THR A 150 -12.39 -11.63 -5.02
CA THR A 150 -11.52 -11.17 -6.12
C THR A 150 -10.43 -10.20 -5.68
N ASP A 151 -10.55 -9.65 -4.47
CA ASP A 151 -9.60 -8.66 -3.95
C ASP A 151 -8.28 -9.30 -3.53
N ILE A 152 -7.18 -8.56 -3.70
CA ILE A 152 -5.85 -8.96 -3.26
C ILE A 152 -5.48 -8.14 -2.03
N PHE A 153 -4.93 -8.82 -1.03
CA PHE A 153 -4.39 -8.20 0.17
C PHE A 153 -2.89 -8.49 0.21
N GLY A 154 -2.08 -7.46 0.05
CA GLY A 154 -0.65 -7.58 -0.07
C GLY A 154 0.12 -6.67 0.88
N VAL A 155 1.28 -7.15 1.27
CA VAL A 155 2.25 -6.41 2.08
C VAL A 155 3.53 -6.30 1.29
N VAL A 156 4.12 -5.10 1.23
CA VAL A 156 5.40 -4.84 0.56
C VAL A 156 6.44 -4.50 1.61
N LEU A 157 7.49 -5.28 1.70
CA LEU A 157 8.52 -5.21 2.72
C LEU A 157 9.91 -5.13 2.11
N ASP A 158 10.79 -4.44 2.81
CA ASP A 158 12.22 -4.46 2.57
C ASP A 158 12.87 -5.59 3.38
N ARG A 159 13.80 -6.34 2.76
CA ARG A 159 14.55 -7.35 3.50
C ARG A 159 15.51 -6.72 4.51
N ASP A 160 16.12 -5.61 4.15
CA ASP A 160 17.07 -4.80 4.92
C ASP A 160 17.84 -5.59 6.01
N CYS A 161 18.86 -6.36 5.59
CA CYS A 161 19.64 -7.25 6.46
C CYS A 161 20.29 -6.53 7.65
N GLY A 162 20.39 -5.20 7.61
CA GLY A 162 20.90 -4.38 8.70
C GLY A 162 19.88 -4.12 9.80
N SER A 163 18.58 -4.11 9.46
CA SER A 163 17.49 -3.78 10.39
C SER A 163 16.66 -4.99 10.79
N HIS A 164 16.52 -5.99 9.90
CA HIS A 164 15.66 -7.14 10.13
C HIS A 164 16.47 -8.44 10.13
N SER A 165 16.29 -9.26 11.18
CA SER A 165 16.89 -10.60 11.21
C SER A 165 16.18 -11.53 10.22
N ARG A 166 16.84 -12.59 9.80
CA ARG A 166 16.25 -13.61 8.93
C ARG A 166 14.99 -14.21 9.57
N GLU A 167 15.10 -14.54 10.85
CA GLU A 167 14.01 -15.15 11.62
C GLU A 167 12.78 -14.23 11.71
N ALA A 168 13.00 -12.91 11.87
CA ALA A 168 11.92 -11.93 11.87
C ALA A 168 11.20 -11.87 10.52
N MET A 169 11.94 -11.91 9.41
CA MET A 169 11.36 -11.93 8.07
C MET A 169 10.62 -13.23 7.77
N GLU A 170 11.19 -14.39 8.16
CA GLU A 170 10.51 -15.68 8.02
C GLU A 170 9.20 -15.72 8.83
N ALA A 171 9.22 -15.17 10.05
CA ALA A 171 8.01 -15.04 10.87
C ALA A 171 6.96 -14.13 10.22
N SER A 172 7.39 -13.02 9.62
CA SER A 172 6.50 -12.08 8.91
C SER A 172 5.86 -12.72 7.68
N VAL A 173 6.64 -13.42 6.86
CA VAL A 173 6.11 -14.15 5.69
C VAL A 173 5.12 -15.22 6.12
N LYS A 174 5.46 -15.99 7.17
CA LYS A 174 4.55 -16.99 7.74
C LYS A 174 3.26 -16.36 8.26
N TYR A 175 3.35 -15.22 8.95
CA TYR A 175 2.19 -14.51 9.46
C TYR A 175 1.28 -14.00 8.32
N CYS A 176 1.86 -13.48 7.23
CA CYS A 176 1.09 -13.15 6.02
C CYS A 176 0.34 -14.37 5.49
N GLN A 177 1.02 -15.53 5.35
CA GLN A 177 0.40 -16.76 4.87
C GLN A 177 -0.75 -17.23 5.76
N GLU A 178 -0.59 -17.17 7.08
CA GLU A 178 -1.64 -17.52 8.06
C GLU A 178 -2.87 -16.61 7.95
N LYS A 179 -2.68 -15.34 7.56
CA LYS A 179 -3.74 -14.36 7.33
C LYS A 179 -4.34 -14.42 5.91
N GLY A 180 -3.73 -15.17 5.00
CA GLY A 180 -4.11 -15.19 3.59
C GLY A 180 -3.67 -13.93 2.82
N PHE A 181 -2.62 -13.27 3.28
CA PHE A 181 -2.03 -12.10 2.63
C PHE A 181 -0.88 -12.51 1.72
N HIS A 182 -0.74 -11.82 0.60
CA HIS A 182 0.44 -11.91 -0.23
C HIS A 182 1.59 -11.12 0.40
N CYS A 183 2.79 -11.66 0.36
CA CYS A 183 3.98 -10.99 0.90
C CYS A 183 4.98 -10.75 -0.21
N TYR A 184 5.16 -9.48 -0.57
CA TYR A 184 6.09 -9.03 -1.60
C TYR A 184 7.32 -8.44 -0.91
N VAL A 185 8.48 -9.01 -1.20
CA VAL A 185 9.74 -8.61 -0.57
C VAL A 185 10.76 -8.20 -1.63
N SER A 186 11.52 -7.17 -1.34
CA SER A 186 12.71 -6.80 -2.10
C SER A 186 13.95 -6.91 -1.23
N ASN A 187 14.99 -7.57 -1.73
CA ASN A 187 16.27 -7.68 -1.06
C ASN A 187 17.35 -6.97 -1.89
N PRO A 188 17.98 -5.90 -1.34
CA PRO A 188 17.89 -5.42 0.05
C PRO A 188 16.66 -4.55 0.34
N CYS A 189 16.11 -3.81 -0.64
CA CYS A 189 15.05 -2.83 -0.49
C CYS A 189 14.29 -2.62 -1.79
N PHE A 190 13.16 -1.94 -1.73
CA PHE A 190 12.29 -1.65 -2.88
C PHE A 190 13.01 -0.89 -4.01
N GLU A 191 14.00 -0.07 -3.68
CA GLU A 191 14.80 0.60 -4.69
C GLU A 191 15.54 -0.38 -5.62
N PHE A 192 15.76 -1.64 -5.22
CA PHE A 192 16.28 -2.65 -6.13
C PHE A 192 15.30 -2.96 -7.27
N TRP A 193 14.01 -3.07 -6.97
CA TRP A 193 12.97 -3.16 -7.99
C TRP A 193 13.00 -1.94 -8.95
N LEU A 194 13.12 -0.73 -8.40
CA LEU A 194 13.25 0.48 -9.21
C LEU A 194 14.50 0.46 -10.10
N LEU A 195 15.62 -0.05 -9.58
CA LEU A 195 16.88 -0.14 -10.34
C LEU A 195 16.73 -1.05 -11.58
N LEU A 196 15.99 -2.14 -11.46
CA LEU A 196 15.72 -3.05 -12.58
C LEU A 196 14.99 -2.38 -13.77
N HIS A 197 14.22 -1.31 -13.53
CA HIS A 197 13.63 -0.51 -14.61
C HIS A 197 14.70 0.31 -15.35
N LEU A 198 15.73 0.73 -14.65
CA LEU A 198 16.65 1.78 -15.11
C LEU A 198 17.89 1.22 -15.79
N CYS A 199 18.28 -0.01 -15.44
CA CYS A 199 19.49 -0.64 -15.99
C CYS A 199 19.43 -2.16 -15.92
N ASP A 200 20.30 -2.80 -16.70
CA ASP A 200 20.55 -4.23 -16.57
C ASP A 200 21.67 -4.46 -15.54
N VAL A 201 21.27 -4.84 -14.34
CA VAL A 201 22.20 -5.03 -13.23
C VAL A 201 23.21 -6.16 -13.48
N MET A 202 22.85 -7.17 -14.30
CA MET A 202 23.78 -8.25 -14.62
C MET A 202 24.91 -7.80 -15.56
N THR A 203 24.66 -6.85 -16.42
CA THR A 203 25.64 -6.38 -17.42
C THR A 203 26.36 -5.10 -16.99
N GLU A 204 25.74 -4.26 -16.16
CA GLU A 204 26.31 -2.97 -15.75
C GLU A 204 27.10 -3.02 -14.45
N PHE A 205 26.96 -4.10 -13.66
CA PHE A 205 27.63 -4.25 -12.36
C PHE A 205 28.44 -5.56 -12.32
N GLU A 206 29.69 -5.46 -11.91
CA GLU A 206 30.53 -6.62 -11.65
C GLU A 206 30.07 -7.39 -10.39
N ASP A 207 30.54 -8.62 -10.19
CA ASP A 207 30.14 -9.47 -9.08
C ASP A 207 30.30 -8.80 -7.72
N GLU A 208 31.41 -8.08 -7.52
CA GLU A 208 31.67 -7.36 -6.27
C GLU A 208 30.71 -6.16 -6.10
N GLU A 209 30.39 -5.46 -7.17
CA GLU A 209 29.43 -4.35 -7.12
C GLU A 209 28.02 -4.87 -6.82
N ARG A 210 27.59 -6.03 -7.40
CA ARG A 210 26.33 -6.67 -7.05
C ARG A 210 26.30 -7.12 -5.59
N ARG A 211 27.43 -7.57 -5.03
CA ARG A 211 27.54 -7.84 -3.60
C ARG A 211 27.35 -6.57 -2.77
N GLN A 212 27.88 -5.42 -3.21
CA GLN A 212 27.67 -4.14 -2.55
C GLN A 212 26.21 -3.66 -2.65
N LEU A 213 25.52 -3.94 -3.77
CA LEU A 213 24.07 -3.70 -3.86
C LEU A 213 23.30 -4.53 -2.82
N LEU A 214 23.64 -5.82 -2.65
CA LEU A 214 22.99 -6.69 -1.66
C LEU A 214 23.23 -6.21 -0.22
N LEU A 215 24.46 -5.84 0.11
CA LEU A 215 24.81 -5.30 1.44
C LEU A 215 24.18 -3.93 1.71
N ASN A 216 23.90 -3.20 0.67
CA ASN A 216 23.24 -1.89 0.67
C ASN A 216 23.79 -0.91 1.73
N PRO A 217 25.12 -0.71 1.85
CA PRO A 217 25.68 0.15 2.88
C PRO A 217 25.20 1.58 2.72
N THR A 218 25.07 2.30 3.82
CA THR A 218 24.87 3.74 3.82
C THR A 218 26.11 4.43 3.28
N ILE A 219 26.00 5.11 2.16
CA ILE A 219 27.11 5.83 1.48
C ILE A 219 27.10 7.35 1.71
N SER A 220 25.97 7.87 2.17
CA SER A 220 25.83 9.29 2.54
C SER A 220 24.69 9.48 3.53
N ALA A 221 24.52 10.70 4.05
CA ALA A 221 23.41 11.05 4.94
C ALA A 221 22.01 10.78 4.36
N HIS A 222 21.89 10.60 3.03
CA HIS A 222 20.60 10.49 2.34
C HIS A 222 20.48 9.26 1.43
N HIS A 223 21.55 8.48 1.28
CA HIS A 223 21.59 7.38 0.32
C HIS A 223 22.28 6.14 0.87
N THR A 224 21.62 5.02 0.67
CA THR A 224 22.26 3.70 0.62
C THR A 224 22.78 3.43 -0.78
N GLN A 225 23.54 2.35 -0.97
CA GLN A 225 24.13 2.02 -2.27
C GLN A 225 23.09 1.90 -3.38
N VAL A 226 21.99 1.18 -3.14
CA VAL A 226 20.91 0.99 -4.15
C VAL A 226 20.19 2.29 -4.43
N SER A 227 19.78 3.02 -3.39
CA SER A 227 19.07 4.30 -3.55
C SER A 227 19.91 5.37 -4.28
N PHE A 228 21.23 5.34 -4.12
CA PHE A 228 22.14 6.20 -4.87
C PHE A 228 22.14 5.86 -6.36
N GLU A 229 22.24 4.58 -6.72
CA GLU A 229 22.22 4.15 -8.11
C GLU A 229 20.89 4.48 -8.81
N VAL A 230 19.77 4.35 -8.09
CA VAL A 230 18.46 4.81 -8.58
C VAL A 230 18.45 6.33 -8.78
N SER A 231 18.86 7.10 -7.76
CA SER A 231 18.86 8.56 -7.83
C SER A 231 19.72 9.10 -8.97
N LYS A 232 20.90 8.50 -9.19
CA LYS A 232 21.83 8.86 -10.28
C LYS A 232 21.20 8.66 -11.67
N ARG A 233 20.37 7.62 -11.87
CA ARG A 233 19.77 7.29 -13.16
C ARG A 233 18.41 7.95 -13.39
N ALA A 234 17.59 8.03 -12.36
CA ALA A 234 16.24 8.56 -12.45
C ALA A 234 16.12 10.04 -12.06
N HIS A 235 17.16 10.61 -11.45
CA HIS A 235 17.19 12.01 -11.02
C HIS A 235 16.07 12.41 -10.04
N HIS A 236 15.67 11.49 -9.16
CA HIS A 236 14.76 11.79 -8.04
C HIS A 236 15.32 11.25 -6.72
N ARG A 237 14.74 11.73 -5.64
CA ARG A 237 14.98 11.21 -4.29
C ARG A 237 13.92 10.14 -3.96
N LYS A 238 13.51 10.02 -2.69
CA LYS A 238 12.51 9.04 -2.26
C LYS A 238 11.16 9.17 -2.97
N ARG A 239 10.64 10.39 -3.10
CA ARG A 239 9.35 10.64 -3.74
C ARG A 239 9.47 10.59 -5.27
N ILE A 240 8.73 9.69 -5.89
CA ILE A 240 8.61 9.58 -7.34
C ILE A 240 7.48 10.52 -7.79
N SER A 241 7.78 11.48 -8.68
CA SER A 241 6.72 12.28 -9.29
C SER A 241 6.07 11.51 -10.44
N GLN A 242 4.82 11.86 -10.77
CA GLN A 242 4.11 11.25 -11.91
C GLN A 242 4.91 11.37 -13.21
N ALA A 243 5.54 12.52 -13.47
CA ALA A 243 6.36 12.73 -14.66
C ALA A 243 7.56 11.76 -14.72
N VAL A 244 8.25 11.54 -13.60
CA VAL A 244 9.35 10.57 -13.51
C VAL A 244 8.83 9.15 -13.67
N PHE A 245 7.70 8.80 -13.02
CA PHE A 245 7.10 7.49 -13.16
C PHE A 245 6.79 7.17 -14.62
N MET A 246 6.07 8.06 -15.31
CA MET A 246 5.68 7.88 -16.71
C MET A 246 6.87 7.86 -17.68
N ALA A 247 7.97 8.55 -17.36
CA ALA A 247 9.14 8.63 -18.24
C ALA A 247 10.16 7.51 -18.01
N LYS A 248 10.30 7.02 -16.77
CA LYS A 248 11.40 6.13 -16.36
C LYS A 248 10.97 4.75 -15.90
N TYR A 249 9.79 4.63 -15.28
CA TYR A 249 9.35 3.38 -14.67
C TYR A 249 8.27 2.69 -15.50
N TYR A 250 7.18 3.37 -15.81
CA TYR A 250 6.05 2.78 -16.52
C TYR A 250 6.43 2.09 -17.84
N PRO A 251 7.18 2.71 -18.76
CA PRO A 251 7.53 2.07 -20.04
C PRO A 251 8.52 0.92 -19.88
N ASN A 252 9.14 0.76 -18.73
CA ASN A 252 10.17 -0.24 -18.46
C ASN A 252 9.70 -1.36 -17.51
N ILE A 253 8.41 -1.43 -17.14
CA ILE A 253 7.89 -2.47 -16.24
C ILE A 253 8.18 -3.86 -16.76
N GLU A 254 7.84 -4.15 -18.03
CA GLU A 254 8.11 -5.47 -18.62
C GLU A 254 9.60 -5.81 -18.64
N MET A 255 10.44 -4.82 -18.91
CA MET A 255 11.89 -5.02 -18.89
C MET A 255 12.38 -5.31 -17.47
N ALA A 256 11.85 -4.62 -16.45
CA ALA A 256 12.18 -4.89 -15.06
C ALA A 256 11.75 -6.30 -14.65
N ILE A 257 10.55 -6.75 -15.05
CA ILE A 257 10.09 -8.14 -14.83
C ILE A 257 11.06 -9.13 -15.49
N ARG A 258 11.49 -8.91 -16.73
CA ARG A 258 12.45 -9.81 -17.39
C ARG A 258 13.81 -9.82 -16.68
N ARG A 259 14.31 -8.67 -16.26
CA ARG A 259 15.59 -8.54 -15.56
C ARG A 259 15.56 -9.17 -14.17
N SER A 260 14.43 -9.15 -13.49
CA SER A 260 14.28 -9.78 -12.17
C SER A 260 14.49 -11.29 -12.21
N GLN A 261 14.24 -11.95 -13.35
CA GLN A 261 14.43 -13.39 -13.52
C GLN A 261 15.90 -13.86 -13.35
N ASN A 262 16.84 -12.93 -13.36
CA ASN A 262 18.26 -13.22 -13.11
C ASN A 262 18.63 -13.20 -11.61
N PHE A 263 17.66 -12.93 -10.72
CA PHE A 263 17.84 -12.77 -9.29
C PHE A 263 16.89 -13.67 -8.51
N ALA A 264 17.01 -13.66 -7.18
CA ALA A 264 16.10 -14.42 -6.34
C ALA A 264 14.67 -13.87 -6.43
N LEU A 265 13.70 -14.75 -6.67
CA LEU A 265 12.27 -14.43 -6.81
C LEU A 265 11.43 -15.02 -5.68
N HIS A 266 11.87 -16.13 -5.09
CA HIS A 266 11.05 -16.91 -4.17
C HIS A 266 11.74 -17.11 -2.83
N PHE A 267 10.94 -17.37 -1.81
CA PHE A 267 11.44 -17.81 -0.52
C PHE A 267 11.87 -19.29 -0.55
N PRO A 268 12.94 -19.69 0.13
CA PRO A 268 13.75 -18.90 1.07
C PRO A 268 14.91 -18.12 0.44
N GLU A 269 15.24 -18.32 -0.85
CA GLU A 269 16.43 -17.74 -1.48
C GLU A 269 16.43 -16.21 -1.45
N LEU A 270 15.25 -15.60 -1.53
CA LEU A 270 15.09 -14.15 -1.49
C LEU A 270 15.55 -13.52 -0.16
N PHE A 271 15.60 -14.28 0.94
CA PHE A 271 16.09 -13.74 2.21
C PHE A 271 17.60 -13.47 2.21
N ASP A 272 18.36 -14.18 1.39
CA ASP A 272 19.83 -14.16 1.43
C ASP A 272 20.47 -13.60 0.16
N ASN A 273 19.69 -13.47 -0.91
CA ASN A 273 20.21 -13.09 -2.21
C ASN A 273 19.50 -11.83 -2.75
N LEU A 274 20.23 -11.10 -3.58
CA LEU A 274 19.70 -9.96 -4.33
C LEU A 274 18.50 -10.39 -5.16
N GLY A 275 17.37 -9.70 -5.01
CA GLY A 275 16.15 -10.10 -5.71
C GLY A 275 14.89 -9.36 -5.28
N THR A 276 13.77 -9.74 -5.88
CA THR A 276 12.44 -9.21 -5.54
C THR A 276 11.34 -10.09 -6.15
N ASN A 277 10.25 -10.29 -5.42
CA ASN A 277 9.04 -10.93 -5.94
C ASN A 277 7.90 -9.95 -6.26
N ILE A 278 8.16 -8.65 -6.36
CA ILE A 278 7.21 -7.65 -6.86
C ILE A 278 6.60 -8.05 -8.23
N PRO A 279 7.32 -8.71 -9.16
CA PRO A 279 6.71 -9.22 -10.39
C PRO A 279 5.46 -10.08 -10.18
N GLU A 280 5.37 -10.87 -9.10
CA GLU A 280 4.19 -11.69 -8.79
C GLU A 280 2.94 -10.81 -8.63
N LEU A 281 3.06 -9.66 -7.95
CA LEU A 281 1.96 -8.68 -7.83
C LEU A 281 1.52 -8.17 -9.20
N LEU A 282 2.47 -7.84 -10.07
CA LEU A 282 2.17 -7.30 -11.41
C LEU A 282 1.51 -8.36 -12.32
N GLU A 283 1.88 -9.61 -12.19
CA GLU A 283 1.23 -10.73 -12.87
C GLU A 283 -0.20 -10.95 -12.37
N GLU A 284 -0.44 -10.83 -11.05
CA GLU A 284 -1.76 -10.97 -10.45
C GLU A 284 -2.73 -9.86 -10.88
N ILE A 285 -2.24 -8.64 -11.06
CA ILE A 285 -3.04 -7.53 -11.60
C ILE A 285 -3.18 -7.59 -13.11
N LYS A 286 -2.57 -8.58 -13.77
CA LYS A 286 -2.54 -8.74 -15.24
C LYS A 286 -2.25 -7.41 -15.92
N PHE A 287 -1.06 -6.90 -15.65
CA PHE A 287 -0.59 -5.70 -16.33
C PHE A 287 -0.72 -5.96 -17.84
N PRO A 288 -1.50 -5.16 -18.60
CA PRO A 288 -1.67 -5.41 -20.01
C PRO A 288 -0.30 -5.29 -20.69
N THR A 289 0.24 -6.41 -21.12
CA THR A 289 1.40 -6.45 -22.00
C THR A 289 0.97 -5.82 -23.32
N ALA A 290 1.69 -4.78 -23.74
CA ALA A 290 1.45 -4.07 -24.99
C ALA A 290 1.71 -4.97 -26.22
#